data_fe6a1ccb924f96506917a734ca471e94
#
_entry.id   fe6a1ccb924f96506917a734ca471e94
#
_cell.length_a   1.000
_cell.length_b   1.000
_cell.length_c   1.000
_cell.angle_alpha   90.00
_cell.angle_beta   90.00
_cell.angle_gamma   90.00
#
_symmetry.space_group_name_H-M   'P 1'
#
loop_
_entity.id
_entity.type
_entity.pdbx_description
1 polymer ?
#
loop_
_entity_poly.entity_id
_entity_poly.type
_entity_poly.pdbx_seq_one_letter_code
_entity_poly.pdbx_strand_id
1 'polypeptide(L)' 'MTSLYQTALSELGGVFAKLNDADVDKAIDMIAKARKTVVFGGGRERLQIMGFAMRLYHMGLNVAVEGDMTTPPVGKGD' A
#
# COMPACT_ATOMS: atom_id res chain seq x y z
N MET A 1 -22.85 -5.21 -26.10
CA MET A 1 -22.47 -6.12 -25.01
C MET A 1 -21.23 -5.57 -24.32
N THR A 2 -21.28 -5.45 -23.00
CA THR A 2 -20.16 -4.94 -22.23
C THR A 2 -19.07 -6.02 -22.09
N SER A 3 -17.83 -5.69 -22.37
CA SER A 3 -16.73 -6.64 -22.19
C SER A 3 -16.39 -6.84 -20.72
N LEU A 4 -15.74 -7.96 -20.39
CA LEU A 4 -15.38 -8.27 -19.01
C LEU A 4 -14.44 -7.22 -18.40
N TYR A 5 -13.52 -6.69 -19.18
CA TYR A 5 -12.61 -5.68 -18.67
C TYR A 5 -13.33 -4.36 -18.40
N GLN A 6 -14.33 -4.01 -19.19
CA GLN A 6 -15.15 -2.83 -18.94
C GLN A 6 -15.99 -2.99 -17.68
N THR A 7 -16.54 -4.18 -17.45
CA THR A 7 -17.24 -4.49 -16.21
C THR A 7 -16.32 -4.37 -15.01
N ALA A 8 -15.10 -4.90 -15.12
CA ALA A 8 -14.10 -4.81 -14.04
C ALA A 8 -13.75 -3.36 -13.71
N LEU A 9 -13.54 -2.53 -14.74
CA LEU A 9 -13.24 -1.12 -14.55
C LEU A 9 -14.40 -0.38 -13.89
N SER A 10 -15.63 -0.71 -14.29
CA SER A 10 -16.82 -0.10 -13.70
C SER A 10 -16.97 -0.47 -12.22
N GLU A 11 -16.71 -1.72 -11.87
CA GLU A 11 -16.75 -2.18 -10.48
C GLU A 11 -15.69 -1.51 -9.63
N LEU A 12 -14.45 -1.39 -10.15
CA LEU A 12 -13.38 -0.66 -9.47
C LEU A 12 -13.74 0.80 -9.28
N GLY A 13 -14.34 1.43 -10.30
CA GLY A 13 -14.80 2.81 -10.20
C GLY A 13 -15.82 2.98 -9.09
N GLY A 14 -16.73 2.01 -8.93
CA GLY A 14 -17.71 2.02 -7.85
C GLY A 14 -17.08 1.92 -6.47
N VAL A 15 -16.02 1.14 -6.34
CA VAL A 15 -15.27 1.03 -5.08
C VAL A 15 -14.57 2.35 -4.78
N PHE A 16 -13.85 2.91 -5.74
CA PHE A 16 -13.11 4.16 -5.54
C PHE A 16 -14.04 5.35 -5.27
N ALA A 17 -15.24 5.35 -5.86
CA ALA A 17 -16.21 6.41 -5.62
C ALA A 17 -16.67 6.48 -4.17
N LYS A 18 -16.54 5.39 -3.41
CA LYS A 18 -16.91 5.34 -1.99
C LYS A 18 -15.79 5.73 -1.06
N LEU A 19 -14.59 5.99 -1.58
CA LEU A 19 -13.46 6.40 -0.76
C LEU A 19 -13.60 7.86 -0.36
N ASN A 20 -13.14 8.16 0.85
CA ASN A 20 -13.10 9.51 1.37
C ASN A 20 -11.71 10.08 1.15
N ASP A 21 -11.61 11.19 0.41
CA ASP A 21 -10.32 11.81 0.10
C ASP A 21 -9.56 12.21 1.37
N ALA A 22 -10.26 12.65 2.40
CA ALA A 22 -9.63 13.02 3.66
C ALA A 22 -8.94 11.82 4.32
N ASP A 23 -9.55 10.64 4.25
CA ASP A 23 -8.95 9.42 4.79
C ASP A 23 -7.73 9.00 3.98
N VAL A 24 -7.80 9.13 2.66
CA VAL A 24 -6.67 8.82 1.77
C VAL A 24 -5.51 9.77 2.06
N ASP A 25 -5.78 11.06 2.17
CA ASP A 25 -4.76 12.07 2.47
C ASP A 25 -4.11 11.81 3.82
N LYS A 26 -4.89 11.41 4.81
CA LYS A 26 -4.37 11.07 6.12
C LYS A 26 -3.43 9.86 6.06
N ALA A 27 -3.81 8.83 5.31
CA ALA A 27 -2.96 7.65 5.14
C ALA A 27 -1.65 8.00 4.45
N ILE A 28 -1.70 8.82 3.40
CA ILE A 28 -0.52 9.30 2.69
C ILE A 28 0.40 10.06 3.64
N ASP A 29 -0.15 10.97 4.44
CA ASP A 29 0.60 11.74 5.41
C ASP A 29 1.30 10.86 6.43
N MET A 30 0.59 9.86 6.96
CA MET A 30 1.16 8.93 7.93
C MET A 30 2.35 8.17 7.35
N ILE A 31 2.22 7.69 6.12
CA ILE A 31 3.31 6.97 5.44
C ILE A 31 4.48 7.92 5.17
N ALA A 32 4.21 9.11 4.67
CA ALA A 32 5.24 10.07 4.31
C ALA A 32 6.03 10.56 5.53
N LYS A 33 5.39 10.68 6.69
CA LYS A 33 6.01 11.19 7.91
C LYS A 33 6.54 10.10 8.82
N ALA A 34 6.23 8.83 8.54
CA ALA A 34 6.72 7.72 9.35
C ALA A 34 8.24 7.65 9.24
N ARG A 35 8.90 7.39 10.37
CA ARG A 35 10.34 7.20 10.40
C ARG A 35 10.74 5.98 9.59
N LYS A 36 9.92 4.95 9.63
CA LYS A 36 10.09 3.70 8.90
C LYS A 36 8.70 3.12 8.64
N THR A 37 8.50 2.54 7.47
CA THR A 37 7.25 1.85 7.12
C THR A 37 7.54 0.37 6.92
N VAL A 38 6.79 -0.48 7.60
CA VAL A 38 6.89 -1.93 7.44
C VAL A 38 5.56 -2.42 6.89
N VAL A 39 5.61 -3.21 5.82
CA VAL A 39 4.42 -3.77 5.19
C VAL A 39 4.33 -5.27 5.46
N PHE A 40 3.11 -5.78 5.53
CA PHE A 40 2.85 -7.17 5.80
C PHE A 40 1.74 -7.68 4.89
N GLY A 41 1.91 -8.89 4.40
CA GLY A 41 0.87 -9.56 3.63
C GLY A 41 1.14 -11.06 3.59
N GLY A 42 0.08 -11.86 3.47
CA GLY A 42 0.16 -13.31 3.37
C GLY A 42 -0.29 -13.80 2.01
N GLY A 43 0.26 -14.93 1.56
CA GLY A 43 -0.14 -15.54 0.30
C GLY A 43 0.01 -14.60 -0.90
N ARG A 44 -1.03 -14.51 -1.71
CA ARG A 44 -1.01 -13.65 -2.90
C ARG A 44 -0.95 -12.16 -2.55
N GLU A 45 -1.51 -11.77 -1.42
CA GLU A 45 -1.47 -10.38 -0.97
C GLU A 45 -0.04 -9.94 -0.71
N ARG A 46 0.84 -10.85 -0.28
CA ARG A 46 2.25 -10.54 -0.08
C ARG A 46 2.91 -10.07 -1.36
N LEU A 47 2.55 -10.64 -2.51
CA LEU A 47 3.11 -10.21 -3.80
C LEU A 47 2.76 -8.75 -4.10
N GLN A 48 1.51 -8.36 -3.84
CA GLN A 48 1.06 -6.99 -4.06
C GLN A 48 1.71 -6.02 -3.08
N ILE A 49 1.81 -6.41 -1.83
CA ILE A 49 2.45 -5.60 -0.78
C ILE A 49 3.94 -5.40 -1.06
N MET A 50 4.63 -6.42 -1.57
CA MET A 50 6.03 -6.29 -1.95
C MET A 50 6.21 -5.29 -3.09
N GLY A 51 5.31 -5.30 -4.07
CA GLY A 51 5.31 -4.30 -5.15
C GLY A 51 5.10 -2.89 -4.62
N PHE A 52 4.18 -2.73 -3.68
CA PHE A 52 3.95 -1.45 -3.03
C PHE A 52 5.19 -0.97 -2.25
N ALA A 53 5.82 -1.87 -1.51
CA ALA A 53 7.05 -1.56 -0.78
C ALA A 53 8.17 -1.10 -1.72
N MET A 54 8.30 -1.75 -2.86
CA MET A 54 9.29 -1.38 -3.87
C MET A 54 9.06 0.05 -4.39
N ARG A 55 7.80 0.41 -4.63
CA ARG A 55 7.48 1.77 -5.09
C ARG A 55 7.80 2.80 -4.02
N LEU A 56 7.46 2.53 -2.78
CA LEU A 56 7.79 3.44 -1.67
C LEU A 56 9.31 3.60 -1.52
N TYR A 57 10.05 2.51 -1.65
CA TYR A 57 11.50 2.54 -1.60
C TYR A 57 12.09 3.41 -2.70
N HIS A 58 11.59 3.26 -3.94
CA HIS A 58 12.06 4.06 -5.06
C HIS A 58 11.70 5.53 -4.92
N MET A 59 10.71 5.87 -4.11
CA MET A 59 10.36 7.25 -3.80
C MET A 59 11.27 7.84 -2.71
N GLY A 60 12.18 7.07 -2.17
CA GLY A 60 13.12 7.54 -1.15
C GLY A 60 12.67 7.30 0.28
N LEU A 61 11.57 6.57 0.48
CA LEU A 61 11.08 6.28 1.82
C LEU A 61 11.81 5.08 2.43
N ASN A 62 11.91 5.07 3.75
CA ASN A 62 12.48 3.94 4.48
C ASN A 62 11.40 2.89 4.69
N VAL A 63 11.44 1.82 3.91
CA VAL A 63 10.39 0.80 3.88
C VAL A 63 11.02 -0.59 3.93
N ALA A 64 10.33 -1.53 4.59
CA ALA A 64 10.73 -2.92 4.68
C ALA A 64 9.49 -3.81 4.61
N VAL A 65 9.70 -5.09 4.28
CA VAL A 65 8.64 -6.10 4.26
C VAL A 65 8.81 -6.99 5.48
N GLU A 66 7.72 -7.20 6.22
CA GLU A 66 7.74 -8.07 7.40
C GLU A 66 8.19 -9.48 7.02
N GLY A 67 9.09 -10.03 7.80
CA GLY A 67 9.64 -11.37 7.56
C GLY A 67 10.94 -11.40 6.77
N ASP A 68 11.37 -10.30 6.20
CA ASP A 68 12.68 -10.22 5.56
C ASP A 68 13.78 -10.20 6.62
N MET A 69 14.92 -10.82 6.29
CA MET A 69 16.05 -10.90 7.22
C MET A 69 16.58 -9.54 7.67
N THR A 70 16.41 -8.53 6.82
CA THR A 70 16.91 -7.19 7.06
C THR A 70 15.89 -6.25 7.69
N THR A 71 14.68 -6.75 7.98
CA THR A 71 13.62 -5.93 8.57
C THR A 71 13.97 -5.58 10.01
N PRO A 72 14.19 -4.30 10.33
CA PRO A 72 14.48 -3.90 11.71
C PRO A 72 13.21 -3.96 12.58
N PRO A 73 13.37 -4.02 13.90
CA PRO A 73 12.21 -3.98 14.80
C PRO A 73 11.40 -2.71 14.63
N VAL A 74 10.07 -2.84 14.73
CA VAL A 74 9.15 -1.72 14.67
C VAL A 74 9.08 -1.05 16.04
N GLY A 75 9.10 0.26 16.06
CA GLY A 75 9.05 1.04 17.28
C GLY A 75 8.21 2.30 17.11
N LYS A 76 8.29 3.17 18.09
CA LYS A 76 7.54 4.42 18.10
C LYS A 76 7.95 5.31 16.92
N GLY A 77 6.96 5.84 16.21
CA GLY A 77 7.18 6.70 15.04
C GLY A 77 7.23 5.94 13.71
N ASP A 78 7.15 4.60 13.77
CA ASP A 78 7.11 3.77 12.57
C ASP A 78 5.68 3.55 12.14
#